data_4c7da0d92f446c9056cef935fc767ec1
#
_entry.id   4c7da0d92f446c9056cef935fc767ec1
#
_cell.length_a   1.000
_cell.length_b   1.000
_cell.length_c   1.000
_cell.angle_alpha   90.00
_cell.angle_beta   90.00
_cell.angle_gamma   90.00
#
_symmetry.space_group_name_H-M   'P 1'
#
loop_
_entity.id
_entity.type
_entity.pdbx_description
1 polymer ?
#
loop_
_entity_poly.entity_id
_entity_poly.type
_entity_poly.pdbx_seq_one_letter_code
_entity_poly.pdbx_strand_id
1 'polypeptide(L)'
;KIKSGSYKIRGKDVELAGMVFPMVEEFKVGATGGYVTVDGKAIAGFPDRNIKIKVDSAQDYELTRAKTTVREETDEETIERLRERFNILEDMTKACKKGDVRAMIVTGPPGVGKSFGVEKVLGKHELIAELGDRPAKYQVVKGAMSAIGLYCKLYNYADKDNVLVFDDCDSILQEDLSLNILKAALDSKKSRRIHWNTDSFKLRNEGVPDSFEFKGSAIFITNIKFENVKSKKMRDHLAAIESRCHYICLLYTS
;
A
#
# COMPACT_ATOMS: atom_id res chain seq x y z
N LYS A 1 4.44 5.66 -33.46
CA LYS A 1 5.31 4.90 -34.36
C LYS A 1 6.34 5.83 -35.00
N ILE A 2 7.60 5.45 -34.95
CA ILE A 2 8.71 6.17 -35.63
C ILE A 2 8.71 5.73 -37.08
N LYS A 3 8.72 6.70 -38.02
CA LYS A 3 8.85 6.44 -39.45
C LYS A 3 10.31 6.52 -39.89
N SER A 4 11.02 7.55 -39.39
CA SER A 4 12.46 7.78 -39.58
C SER A 4 13.02 8.42 -38.34
N GLY A 5 14.14 7.92 -37.81
CA GLY A 5 14.78 8.48 -36.63
C GLY A 5 15.79 7.54 -36.00
N SER A 6 16.73 8.12 -35.26
CA SER A 6 17.81 7.37 -34.65
C SER A 6 17.98 7.63 -33.15
N TYR A 7 18.53 6.65 -32.46
CA TYR A 7 18.93 6.78 -31.06
C TYR A 7 20.32 6.19 -30.83
N LYS A 8 21.13 6.86 -30.02
CA LYS A 8 22.52 6.44 -29.81
C LYS A 8 22.62 5.42 -28.68
N ILE A 9 22.88 4.15 -29.02
CA ILE A 9 23.07 3.05 -28.08
C ILE A 9 24.55 2.68 -28.06
N ARG A 10 25.18 2.76 -26.89
CA ARG A 10 26.63 2.43 -26.71
C ARG A 10 27.55 3.10 -27.73
N GLY A 11 27.26 4.35 -28.08
CA GLY A 11 28.08 5.13 -29.01
C GLY A 11 27.77 4.92 -30.50
N LYS A 12 26.89 3.99 -30.86
CA LYS A 12 26.45 3.74 -32.25
C LYS A 12 25.05 4.31 -32.45
N ASP A 13 24.81 5.00 -33.55
CA ASP A 13 23.47 5.42 -33.96
C ASP A 13 22.71 4.21 -34.52
N VAL A 14 21.58 3.92 -33.92
CA VAL A 14 20.68 2.84 -34.30
C VAL A 14 19.41 3.45 -34.89
N GLU A 15 19.06 3.06 -36.10
CA GLU A 15 17.82 3.49 -36.74
C GLU A 15 16.62 2.76 -36.15
N LEU A 16 15.55 3.52 -35.89
CA LEU A 16 14.37 3.05 -35.17
C LEU A 16 13.11 3.04 -36.04
N ALA A 17 13.26 3.06 -37.37
CA ALA A 17 12.14 3.03 -38.29
C ALA A 17 11.24 1.81 -38.05
N GLY A 18 9.93 2.06 -37.94
CA GLY A 18 8.92 1.01 -37.69
C GLY A 18 8.65 0.73 -36.20
N MET A 19 9.52 1.13 -35.28
CA MET A 19 9.33 0.88 -33.86
C MET A 19 8.23 1.78 -33.25
N VAL A 20 7.53 1.25 -32.25
CA VAL A 20 6.43 1.94 -31.56
C VAL A 20 6.83 2.16 -30.10
N PHE A 21 6.82 3.40 -29.67
CA PHE A 21 7.13 3.80 -28.29
C PHE A 21 5.96 4.58 -27.68
N PRO A 22 5.72 4.49 -26.37
CA PRO A 22 4.86 5.44 -25.69
C PRO A 22 5.46 6.84 -25.77
N MET A 23 4.67 7.80 -26.27
CA MET A 23 5.07 9.20 -26.40
C MET A 23 5.00 9.90 -25.05
N VAL A 24 6.05 10.61 -24.69
CA VAL A 24 6.11 11.46 -23.48
C VAL A 24 6.00 12.92 -23.87
N GLU A 25 6.76 13.36 -24.89
CA GLU A 25 6.68 14.72 -25.46
C GLU A 25 6.78 14.64 -26.96
N GLU A 26 5.97 15.47 -27.62
CA GLU A 26 5.99 15.61 -29.08
C GLU A 26 7.27 16.29 -29.60
N PHE A 27 7.36 16.46 -30.90
CA PHE A 27 8.52 17.03 -31.59
C PHE A 27 8.96 18.37 -30.99
N LYS A 28 10.24 18.45 -30.68
CA LYS A 28 10.92 19.67 -30.24
C LYS A 28 12.23 19.83 -30.98
N VAL A 29 12.64 21.08 -31.22
CA VAL A 29 13.93 21.41 -31.79
C VAL A 29 14.88 21.78 -30.65
N GLY A 30 15.99 21.08 -30.54
CA GLY A 30 17.06 21.36 -29.60
C GLY A 30 18.33 21.87 -30.29
N ALA A 31 19.39 22.09 -29.52
CA ALA A 31 20.67 22.59 -30.03
C ALA A 31 21.34 21.65 -31.07
N THR A 32 21.00 20.37 -31.07
CA THR A 32 21.59 19.31 -31.91
C THR A 32 20.62 18.77 -32.96
N GLY A 33 19.48 19.42 -33.19
CA GLY A 33 18.45 19.01 -34.14
C GLY A 33 17.11 18.67 -33.48
N GLY A 34 16.17 18.16 -34.29
CA GLY A 34 14.85 17.78 -33.85
C GLY A 34 14.87 16.48 -33.08
N TYR A 35 13.95 16.34 -32.13
CA TYR A 35 13.78 15.09 -31.35
C TYR A 35 12.35 14.95 -30.84
N VAL A 36 11.98 13.70 -30.52
CA VAL A 36 10.79 13.33 -29.74
C VAL A 36 11.23 12.64 -28.46
N THR A 37 10.51 12.87 -27.35
CA THR A 37 10.77 12.19 -26.09
C THR A 37 9.78 11.04 -25.92
N VAL A 38 10.31 9.83 -25.69
CA VAL A 38 9.51 8.61 -25.53
C VAL A 38 9.94 7.84 -24.28
N ASP A 39 9.08 6.98 -23.78
CA ASP A 39 9.41 6.07 -22.67
C ASP A 39 10.21 4.87 -23.17
N GLY A 40 11.47 4.78 -22.79
CA GLY A 40 12.36 3.66 -23.13
C GLY A 40 12.03 2.37 -22.38
N LYS A 41 11.38 2.44 -21.19
CA LYS A 41 11.00 1.27 -20.39
C LYS A 41 10.11 0.26 -21.14
N ALA A 42 9.30 0.78 -22.06
CA ALA A 42 8.32 -0.01 -22.78
C ALA A 42 8.93 -1.01 -23.77
N ILE A 43 10.23 -0.91 -24.08
CA ILE A 43 10.87 -1.74 -25.10
C ILE A 43 12.17 -2.35 -24.58
N ALA A 44 12.27 -3.67 -24.63
CA ALA A 44 13.47 -4.40 -24.25
C ALA A 44 14.71 -3.94 -25.04
N GLY A 45 15.79 -3.72 -24.34
CA GLY A 45 17.06 -3.23 -24.94
C GLY A 45 17.27 -1.74 -24.91
N PHE A 46 16.27 -0.95 -24.47
CA PHE A 46 16.39 0.49 -24.25
C PHE A 46 16.58 0.81 -22.76
N PRO A 47 17.14 2.01 -22.43
CA PRO A 47 17.29 2.43 -21.04
C PRO A 47 15.93 2.56 -20.32
N ASP A 48 15.89 2.18 -19.06
CA ASP A 48 14.72 2.29 -18.17
C ASP A 48 14.46 3.75 -17.74
N ARG A 49 14.29 4.64 -18.72
CA ARG A 49 14.04 6.07 -18.56
C ARG A 49 13.48 6.68 -19.83
N ASN A 50 13.02 7.93 -19.77
CA ASN A 50 12.69 8.71 -20.96
C ASN A 50 13.93 8.92 -21.84
N ILE A 51 13.79 8.63 -23.11
CA ILE A 51 14.85 8.78 -24.12
C ILE A 51 14.44 9.78 -25.21
N LYS A 52 15.42 10.46 -25.79
CA LYS A 52 15.20 11.39 -26.90
C LYS A 52 15.62 10.71 -28.19
N ILE A 53 14.65 10.45 -29.07
CA ILE A 53 14.88 9.90 -30.40
C ILE A 53 15.09 11.07 -31.33
N LYS A 54 16.20 11.10 -32.09
CA LYS A 54 16.50 12.10 -33.08
C LYS A 54 15.60 11.90 -34.30
N VAL A 55 14.88 12.93 -34.72
CA VAL A 55 14.00 12.98 -35.89
C VAL A 55 14.20 14.33 -36.58
N ASP A 56 14.08 14.40 -37.89
CA ASP A 56 14.34 15.62 -38.66
C ASP A 56 13.10 16.52 -38.68
N SER A 57 11.91 15.93 -38.63
CA SER A 57 10.66 16.69 -38.72
C SER A 57 9.54 16.00 -37.92
N ALA A 58 8.43 16.73 -37.72
CA ALA A 58 7.22 16.18 -37.14
C ALA A 58 6.52 15.10 -38.01
N GLN A 59 6.93 14.98 -39.28
CA GLN A 59 6.40 13.96 -40.20
C GLN A 59 7.10 12.61 -40.06
N ASP A 60 8.23 12.55 -39.37
CA ASP A 60 9.04 11.35 -39.16
C ASP A 60 8.50 10.41 -38.09
N TYR A 61 7.43 10.79 -37.44
CA TYR A 61 6.67 9.90 -36.53
C TYR A 61 5.17 10.03 -36.76
N GLU A 62 4.46 9.03 -36.34
CA GLU A 62 3.01 8.97 -36.41
C GLU A 62 2.46 8.70 -35.00
N LEU A 63 1.56 9.57 -34.54
CA LEU A 63 0.81 9.33 -33.31
C LEU A 63 -0.23 8.25 -33.60
N THR A 64 0.18 7.00 -33.46
CA THR A 64 -0.75 5.89 -33.44
C THR A 64 -1.35 5.90 -32.04
N ARG A 65 -2.63 6.25 -31.90
CA ARG A 65 -3.34 5.88 -30.66
C ARG A 65 -3.23 4.36 -30.56
N ALA A 66 -2.40 3.88 -29.63
CA ALA A 66 -2.55 2.52 -29.18
C ALA A 66 -4.03 2.43 -28.76
N LYS A 67 -4.84 1.74 -29.53
CA LYS A 67 -6.05 1.16 -29.01
C LYS A 67 -5.55 0.14 -27.99
N THR A 68 -5.28 0.61 -26.78
CA THR A 68 -5.47 -0.22 -25.62
C THR A 68 -6.95 -0.51 -25.67
N THR A 69 -7.33 -1.58 -26.31
CA THR A 69 -8.60 -2.21 -26.06
C THR A 69 -8.47 -2.67 -24.60
N VAL A 70 -8.70 -1.74 -23.66
CA VAL A 70 -9.15 -2.11 -22.35
C VAL A 70 -10.46 -2.80 -22.66
N ARG A 71 -10.44 -4.13 -22.67
CA ARG A 71 -11.66 -4.92 -22.71
C ARG A 71 -12.45 -4.43 -21.49
N GLU A 72 -13.54 -3.72 -21.73
CA GLU A 72 -14.44 -3.36 -20.65
C GLU A 72 -14.89 -4.67 -20.02
N GLU A 73 -14.55 -4.86 -18.76
CA GLU A 73 -15.03 -6.00 -17.98
C GLU A 73 -16.55 -5.97 -17.97
N THR A 74 -17.18 -7.10 -18.11
CA THR A 74 -18.65 -7.20 -17.93
C THR A 74 -18.99 -6.98 -16.45
N ASP A 75 -20.25 -6.67 -16.18
CA ASP A 75 -20.72 -6.52 -14.80
C ASP A 75 -20.52 -7.81 -14.01
N GLU A 76 -20.71 -8.98 -14.64
CA GLU A 76 -20.49 -10.28 -14.04
C GLU A 76 -19.01 -10.52 -13.69
N GLU A 77 -18.10 -10.19 -14.59
CA GLU A 77 -16.65 -10.29 -14.36
C GLU A 77 -16.22 -9.35 -13.20
N THR A 78 -16.76 -8.15 -13.17
CA THR A 78 -16.51 -7.18 -12.10
C THR A 78 -17.04 -7.68 -10.74
N ILE A 79 -18.25 -8.23 -10.70
CA ILE A 79 -18.85 -8.80 -9.49
C ILE A 79 -18.02 -9.97 -8.97
N GLU A 80 -17.61 -10.89 -9.84
CA GLU A 80 -16.81 -12.06 -9.44
C GLU A 80 -15.44 -11.63 -8.90
N ARG A 81 -14.75 -10.70 -9.55
CA ARG A 81 -13.48 -10.14 -9.09
C ARG A 81 -13.61 -9.46 -7.72
N LEU A 82 -14.71 -8.73 -7.49
CA LEU A 82 -14.98 -8.13 -6.18
C LEU A 82 -15.24 -9.21 -5.12
N ARG A 83 -16.02 -10.23 -5.46
CA ARG A 83 -16.29 -11.37 -4.57
C ARG A 83 -15.01 -12.07 -4.15
N GLU A 84 -14.11 -12.35 -5.09
CA GLU A 84 -12.80 -12.93 -4.80
C GLU A 84 -11.97 -12.07 -3.83
N ARG A 85 -11.93 -10.74 -4.04
CA ARG A 85 -11.22 -9.82 -3.15
C ARG A 85 -11.81 -9.80 -1.73
N PHE A 86 -13.13 -9.86 -1.59
CA PHE A 86 -13.77 -9.96 -0.29
C PHE A 86 -13.51 -11.32 0.37
N ASN A 87 -13.48 -12.41 -0.38
CA ASN A 87 -13.10 -13.72 0.14
C ASN A 87 -11.66 -13.70 0.67
N ILE A 88 -10.71 -13.10 -0.07
CA ILE A 88 -9.34 -12.91 0.38
C ILE A 88 -9.30 -12.08 1.68
N LEU A 89 -10.05 -10.97 1.75
CA LEU A 89 -10.15 -10.14 2.96
C LEU A 89 -10.66 -10.95 4.16
N GLU A 90 -11.72 -11.75 3.98
CA GLU A 90 -12.26 -12.61 5.03
C GLU A 90 -11.23 -13.65 5.50
N ASP A 91 -10.52 -14.30 4.58
CA ASP A 91 -9.54 -15.33 4.91
C ASP A 91 -8.30 -14.76 5.60
N MET A 92 -7.82 -13.60 5.13
CA MET A 92 -6.73 -12.90 5.78
C MET A 92 -7.11 -12.38 7.17
N THR A 93 -8.35 -11.93 7.37
CA THR A 93 -8.86 -11.55 8.70
C THR A 93 -8.90 -12.75 9.64
N LYS A 94 -9.32 -13.92 9.17
CA LYS A 94 -9.26 -15.18 9.93
C LYS A 94 -7.82 -15.57 10.29
N ALA A 95 -6.88 -15.38 9.36
CA ALA A 95 -5.46 -15.63 9.60
C ALA A 95 -4.84 -14.66 10.63
N CYS A 96 -5.20 -13.37 10.60
CA CYS A 96 -4.83 -12.42 11.66
C CYS A 96 -5.35 -12.87 13.03
N LYS A 97 -6.59 -13.34 13.09
CA LYS A 97 -7.22 -13.81 14.33
C LYS A 97 -6.54 -15.07 14.91
N LYS A 98 -6.04 -15.97 14.06
CA LYS A 98 -5.28 -17.16 14.47
C LYS A 98 -3.83 -16.84 14.84
N GLY A 99 -3.37 -15.60 14.59
CA GLY A 99 -1.99 -15.20 14.77
C GLY A 99 -1.04 -15.72 13.68
N ASP A 100 -1.57 -16.28 12.58
CA ASP A 100 -0.79 -16.74 11.43
C ASP A 100 -0.28 -15.53 10.61
N VAL A 101 -1.05 -14.45 10.58
CA VAL A 101 -0.73 -13.17 9.96
C VAL A 101 -0.61 -12.10 11.04
N ARG A 102 0.54 -11.44 11.10
CA ARG A 102 0.85 -10.42 12.12
C ARG A 102 0.16 -9.08 11.86
N ALA A 103 0.08 -8.71 10.59
CA ALA A 103 -0.57 -7.47 10.20
C ALA A 103 -1.05 -7.50 8.76
N MET A 104 -2.13 -6.76 8.49
CA MET A 104 -2.56 -6.44 7.14
C MET A 104 -3.00 -4.97 7.02
N ILE A 105 -2.85 -4.43 5.82
CA ILE A 105 -3.36 -3.12 5.43
C ILE A 105 -4.46 -3.34 4.40
N VAL A 106 -5.62 -2.78 4.65
CA VAL A 106 -6.79 -2.82 3.76
C VAL A 106 -7.04 -1.43 3.23
N THR A 107 -6.86 -1.25 1.93
CA THR A 107 -7.10 0.03 1.26
C THR A 107 -8.21 -0.09 0.22
N GLY A 108 -8.72 1.06 -0.20
CA GLY A 108 -9.76 1.14 -1.23
C GLY A 108 -10.61 2.39 -1.04
N PRO A 109 -11.46 2.73 -2.02
CA PRO A 109 -12.35 3.88 -1.92
C PRO A 109 -13.26 3.81 -0.69
N PRO A 110 -13.72 4.96 -0.18
CA PRO A 110 -14.74 4.96 0.88
C PRO A 110 -16.03 4.26 0.40
N GLY A 111 -16.74 3.63 1.33
CA GLY A 111 -18.01 2.97 1.03
C GLY A 111 -17.94 1.58 0.40
N VAL A 112 -16.75 1.05 0.07
CA VAL A 112 -16.62 -0.28 -0.57
C VAL A 112 -16.82 -1.48 0.38
N GLY A 113 -17.05 -1.25 1.68
CA GLY A 113 -17.30 -2.33 2.64
C GLY A 113 -16.06 -2.87 3.36
N LYS A 114 -14.93 -2.15 3.37
CA LYS A 114 -13.68 -2.56 4.06
C LYS A 114 -13.91 -2.94 5.51
N SER A 115 -14.43 -2.01 6.29
CA SER A 115 -14.71 -2.18 7.73
C SER A 115 -15.72 -3.28 7.96
N PHE A 116 -16.81 -3.31 7.18
CA PHE A 116 -17.83 -4.35 7.26
C PHE A 116 -17.24 -5.75 7.04
N GLY A 117 -16.38 -5.93 6.03
CA GLY A 117 -15.76 -7.22 5.72
C GLY A 117 -14.90 -7.74 6.87
N VAL A 118 -14.14 -6.87 7.54
CA VAL A 118 -13.31 -7.22 8.71
C VAL A 118 -14.19 -7.49 9.94
N GLU A 119 -15.10 -6.57 10.28
CA GLU A 119 -15.97 -6.68 11.46
C GLU A 119 -16.89 -7.92 11.38
N LYS A 120 -17.39 -8.26 10.20
CA LYS A 120 -18.20 -9.47 9.98
C LYS A 120 -17.48 -10.76 10.40
N VAL A 121 -16.18 -10.85 10.16
CA VAL A 121 -15.36 -12.02 10.54
C VAL A 121 -15.05 -12.02 12.03
N LEU A 122 -14.73 -10.86 12.59
CA LEU A 122 -14.37 -10.74 14.00
C LEU A 122 -15.60 -10.83 14.90
N GLY A 123 -16.72 -10.19 14.53
CA GLY A 123 -17.95 -10.12 15.33
C GLY A 123 -18.66 -11.48 15.52
N LYS A 124 -18.51 -12.44 14.62
CA LYS A 124 -19.03 -13.80 14.81
C LYS A 124 -18.52 -14.46 16.09
N HIS A 125 -17.42 -13.98 16.66
CA HIS A 125 -16.81 -14.52 17.87
C HIS A 125 -17.07 -13.67 19.12
N GLU A 126 -17.46 -12.42 18.96
CA GLU A 126 -17.85 -11.56 20.07
C GLU A 126 -19.07 -12.14 20.78
N LEU A 127 -20.07 -12.53 20.03
CA LEU A 127 -21.27 -13.19 20.56
C LEU A 127 -20.94 -14.46 21.36
N ILE A 128 -19.96 -15.25 20.90
CA ILE A 128 -19.52 -16.47 21.60
C ILE A 128 -18.69 -16.11 22.85
N ALA A 129 -17.90 -15.04 22.81
CA ALA A 129 -17.13 -14.56 23.94
C ALA A 129 -18.04 -13.96 25.03
N GLU A 130 -19.03 -13.16 24.65
CA GLU A 130 -20.06 -12.61 25.54
C GLU A 130 -20.87 -13.71 26.25
N LEU A 131 -21.29 -14.74 25.51
CA LEU A 131 -21.99 -15.90 26.08
C LEU A 131 -21.11 -16.73 27.02
N GLY A 132 -19.78 -16.64 26.88
CA GLY A 132 -18.81 -17.40 27.68
C GLY A 132 -18.14 -16.62 28.79
N ASP A 133 -18.53 -15.37 29.07
CA ASP A 133 -17.92 -14.45 30.05
C ASP A 133 -16.39 -14.34 29.87
N ARG A 134 -15.95 -14.26 28.60
CA ARG A 134 -14.53 -14.15 28.22
C ARG A 134 -14.22 -12.74 27.69
N PRO A 135 -13.04 -12.18 27.98
CA PRO A 135 -12.66 -10.88 27.46
C PRO A 135 -12.63 -10.92 25.92
N ALA A 136 -13.10 -9.83 25.30
CA ALA A 136 -13.04 -9.67 23.85
C ALA A 136 -11.59 -9.72 23.36
N LYS A 137 -11.32 -10.60 22.40
CA LYS A 137 -9.98 -10.78 21.80
C LYS A 137 -9.69 -9.82 20.68
N TYR A 138 -10.61 -8.92 20.35
CA TYR A 138 -10.36 -7.88 19.36
C TYR A 138 -10.99 -6.55 19.78
N GLN A 139 -10.44 -5.48 19.25
CA GLN A 139 -10.99 -4.14 19.37
C GLN A 139 -10.88 -3.40 18.05
N VAL A 140 -11.98 -2.76 17.64
CA VAL A 140 -11.98 -1.78 16.56
C VAL A 140 -11.79 -0.39 17.17
N VAL A 141 -10.76 0.30 16.71
CA VAL A 141 -10.43 1.67 17.11
C VAL A 141 -10.68 2.56 15.93
N LYS A 142 -11.47 3.63 16.11
CA LYS A 142 -11.81 4.60 15.07
C LYS A 142 -11.39 6.01 15.47
N GLY A 143 -10.99 6.83 14.51
CA GLY A 143 -10.66 8.24 14.71
C GLY A 143 -9.21 8.51 15.08
N ALA A 144 -8.93 9.68 15.66
CA ALA A 144 -7.59 10.14 15.95
C ALA A 144 -7.00 9.49 17.21
N MET A 145 -5.72 9.16 17.16
CA MET A 145 -4.98 8.57 18.27
C MET A 145 -3.57 9.17 18.34
N SER A 146 -3.10 9.44 19.55
CA SER A 146 -1.71 9.81 19.79
C SER A 146 -0.80 8.58 19.90
N ALA A 147 0.52 8.76 19.76
CA ALA A 147 1.49 7.68 19.92
C ALA A 147 1.40 6.97 21.27
N ILE A 148 1.16 7.72 22.35
CA ILE A 148 1.00 7.11 23.68
C ILE A 148 -0.31 6.30 23.77
N GLY A 149 -1.38 6.77 23.15
CA GLY A 149 -2.62 6.02 23.03
C GLY A 149 -2.44 4.73 22.24
N LEU A 150 -1.69 4.78 21.14
CA LEU A 150 -1.31 3.60 20.36
C LEU A 150 -0.51 2.60 21.21
N TYR A 151 0.48 3.07 21.97
CA TYR A 151 1.30 2.23 22.84
C TYR A 151 0.45 1.49 23.88
N CYS A 152 -0.47 2.21 24.57
CA CYS A 152 -1.40 1.60 25.53
C CYS A 152 -2.33 0.58 24.87
N LYS A 153 -2.86 0.86 23.67
CA LYS A 153 -3.72 -0.08 22.95
C LYS A 153 -2.97 -1.35 22.54
N LEU A 154 -1.73 -1.20 22.04
CA LEU A 154 -0.89 -2.35 21.73
C LEU A 154 -0.58 -3.21 22.96
N TYR A 155 -0.37 -2.59 24.13
CA TYR A 155 -0.17 -3.30 25.38
C TYR A 155 -1.41 -4.09 25.79
N ASN A 156 -2.59 -3.48 25.78
CA ASN A 156 -3.84 -4.11 26.21
C ASN A 156 -4.22 -5.30 25.31
N TYR A 157 -3.74 -5.33 24.07
CA TYR A 157 -3.97 -6.41 23.10
C TYR A 157 -2.68 -7.14 22.71
N ALA A 158 -1.68 -7.15 23.63
CA ALA A 158 -0.36 -7.72 23.34
C ALA A 158 -0.36 -9.25 23.26
N ASP A 159 -1.34 -9.91 23.83
CA ASP A 159 -1.39 -11.37 23.89
C ASP A 159 -1.65 -12.00 22.52
N LYS A 160 -1.22 -13.26 22.39
CA LYS A 160 -1.47 -14.07 21.20
C LYS A 160 -2.98 -14.20 20.94
N ASP A 161 -3.35 -14.25 19.68
CA ASP A 161 -4.72 -14.34 19.17
C ASP A 161 -5.60 -13.10 19.45
N ASN A 162 -5.02 -12.03 19.98
CA ASN A 162 -5.67 -10.72 20.04
C ASN A 162 -5.49 -9.95 18.74
N VAL A 163 -6.51 -9.19 18.35
CA VAL A 163 -6.50 -8.39 17.12
C VAL A 163 -6.88 -6.95 17.40
N LEU A 164 -6.03 -6.01 17.00
CA LEU A 164 -6.36 -4.59 16.96
C LEU A 164 -6.71 -4.18 15.54
N VAL A 165 -7.87 -3.58 15.35
CA VAL A 165 -8.30 -2.99 14.09
C VAL A 165 -8.25 -1.47 14.22
N PHE A 166 -7.45 -0.82 13.38
CA PHE A 166 -7.37 0.63 13.26
C PHE A 166 -8.16 1.04 12.01
N ASP A 167 -9.38 1.53 12.22
CA ASP A 167 -10.31 1.90 11.16
C ASP A 167 -10.33 3.43 11.03
N ASP A 168 -9.83 3.94 9.89
CA ASP A 168 -9.65 5.38 9.62
C ASP A 168 -8.83 6.12 10.73
N CYS A 169 -7.89 5.41 11.37
CA CYS A 169 -6.95 5.98 12.34
C CYS A 169 -5.69 6.52 11.66
N ASP A 170 -5.85 7.27 10.60
CA ASP A 170 -4.76 7.73 9.73
C ASP A 170 -3.69 8.56 10.45
N SER A 171 -4.02 9.18 11.59
CA SER A 171 -3.06 9.93 12.41
C SER A 171 -1.84 9.10 12.83
N ILE A 172 -2.03 7.81 13.15
CA ILE A 172 -0.91 6.91 13.54
C ILE A 172 0.01 6.56 12.37
N LEU A 173 -0.48 6.69 11.14
CA LEU A 173 0.30 6.47 9.91
C LEU A 173 0.97 7.75 9.41
N GLN A 174 0.70 8.90 10.04
CA GLN A 174 1.23 10.21 9.68
C GLN A 174 2.16 10.82 10.73
N GLU A 175 2.31 10.19 11.88
CA GLU A 175 3.16 10.63 12.99
C GLU A 175 4.41 9.76 13.12
N ASP A 176 5.60 10.36 13.10
CA ASP A 176 6.88 9.65 13.15
C ASP A 176 7.00 8.71 14.36
N LEU A 177 6.54 9.16 15.54
CA LEU A 177 6.64 8.37 16.77
C LEU A 177 5.74 7.14 16.71
N SER A 178 4.51 7.30 16.26
CA SER A 178 3.56 6.21 16.04
C SER A 178 4.09 5.20 15.03
N LEU A 179 4.68 5.67 13.93
CA LEU A 179 5.30 4.79 12.92
C LEU A 179 6.50 4.00 13.47
N ASN A 180 7.31 4.59 14.36
CA ASN A 180 8.40 3.86 15.00
C ASN A 180 7.90 2.77 15.96
N ILE A 181 6.84 3.04 16.71
CA ILE A 181 6.15 2.05 17.56
C ILE A 181 5.60 0.91 16.71
N LEU A 182 4.92 1.24 15.60
CA LEU A 182 4.37 0.25 14.67
C LEU A 182 5.45 -0.61 14.03
N LYS A 183 6.60 -0.05 13.63
CA LYS A 183 7.72 -0.85 13.10
C LYS A 183 8.23 -1.87 14.11
N ALA A 184 8.27 -1.52 15.41
CA ALA A 184 8.66 -2.46 16.46
C ALA A 184 7.57 -3.53 16.69
N ALA A 185 6.28 -3.13 16.70
CA ALA A 185 5.15 -4.04 16.88
C ALA A 185 5.01 -5.05 15.74
N LEU A 186 5.37 -4.66 14.53
CA LEU A 186 5.20 -5.44 13.30
C LEU A 186 6.50 -6.09 12.80
N ASP A 187 7.58 -6.04 13.58
CA ASP A 187 8.88 -6.62 13.19
C ASP A 187 8.73 -8.10 12.78
N SER A 188 9.49 -8.50 11.78
CA SER A 188 9.54 -9.89 11.29
C SER A 188 10.22 -10.86 12.26
N LYS A 189 10.95 -10.37 13.26
CA LYS A 189 11.61 -11.20 14.29
C LYS A 189 10.62 -11.99 15.12
N LYS A 190 11.09 -13.06 15.77
CA LYS A 190 10.27 -13.89 16.68
C LYS A 190 9.75 -13.10 17.87
N SER A 191 10.59 -12.25 18.49
CA SER A 191 10.22 -11.39 19.61
C SER A 191 10.03 -9.97 19.10
N ARG A 192 8.83 -9.45 19.28
CA ARG A 192 8.42 -8.11 18.88
C ARG A 192 8.28 -7.23 20.12
N ARG A 193 9.43 -6.80 20.68
CA ARG A 193 9.45 -5.99 21.89
C ARG A 193 9.38 -4.52 21.54
N ILE A 194 8.44 -3.84 22.14
CA ILE A 194 8.21 -2.39 22.01
C ILE A 194 8.71 -1.73 23.28
N HIS A 195 9.39 -0.58 23.14
CA HIS A 195 9.92 0.19 24.24
C HIS A 195 9.39 1.62 24.20
N TRP A 196 9.06 2.16 25.36
CA TRP A 196 8.78 3.56 25.58
C TRP A 196 9.89 4.15 26.46
N ASN A 197 10.85 4.84 25.85
CA ASN A 197 12.09 5.25 26.54
C ASN A 197 12.03 6.63 27.18
N THR A 198 10.84 7.17 27.40
CA THR A 198 10.64 8.46 28.05
C THR A 198 9.69 8.31 29.22
N ASP A 199 9.92 9.11 30.29
CA ASP A 199 9.00 9.11 31.41
C ASP A 199 7.60 9.57 30.98
N SER A 200 6.57 8.85 31.44
CA SER A 200 5.18 9.15 31.11
C SER A 200 4.26 8.93 32.29
N PHE A 201 3.70 10.02 32.80
CA PHE A 201 2.69 9.99 33.85
C PHE A 201 1.46 9.16 33.43
N LYS A 202 1.06 9.23 32.16
CA LYS A 202 -0.08 8.48 31.63
C LYS A 202 0.16 6.98 31.70
N LEU A 203 1.34 6.49 31.27
CA LEU A 203 1.65 5.06 31.32
C LEU A 203 1.65 4.53 32.77
N ARG A 204 2.21 5.27 33.69
CA ARG A 204 2.20 4.91 35.12
C ARG A 204 0.77 4.82 35.67
N ASN A 205 -0.08 5.78 35.34
CA ASN A 205 -1.48 5.77 35.83
C ASN A 205 -2.31 4.62 35.25
N GLU A 206 -2.04 4.24 34.01
CA GLU A 206 -2.73 3.12 33.36
C GLU A 206 -2.06 1.76 33.64
N GLY A 207 -0.99 1.73 34.44
CA GLY A 207 -0.26 0.51 34.77
C GLY A 207 0.43 -0.13 33.56
N VAL A 208 0.75 0.66 32.52
CA VAL A 208 1.40 0.18 31.31
C VAL A 208 2.93 0.23 31.48
N PRO A 209 3.67 -0.88 31.31
CA PRO A 209 5.11 -0.90 31.50
C PRO A 209 5.85 -0.17 30.37
N ASP A 210 7.10 0.23 30.64
CA ASP A 210 7.97 0.88 29.66
C ASP A 210 8.40 -0.02 28.50
N SER A 211 8.21 -1.33 28.64
CA SER A 211 8.43 -2.26 27.53
C SER A 211 7.59 -3.53 27.66
N PHE A 212 7.14 -4.04 26.55
CA PHE A 212 6.41 -5.32 26.49
C PHE A 212 6.65 -6.02 25.15
N GLU A 213 6.31 -7.28 25.08
CA GLU A 213 6.32 -8.07 23.86
C GLU A 213 4.90 -8.07 23.25
N PHE A 214 4.78 -7.67 22.00
CA PHE A 214 3.52 -7.70 21.26
C PHE A 214 3.40 -8.99 20.45
N LYS A 215 2.46 -9.85 20.81
CA LYS A 215 2.17 -11.14 20.13
C LYS A 215 0.88 -11.11 19.33
N GLY A 216 0.06 -10.08 19.52
CA GLY A 216 -1.19 -9.86 18.81
C GLY A 216 -1.00 -9.57 17.33
N SER A 217 -2.11 -9.37 16.65
CA SER A 217 -2.18 -8.97 15.25
C SER A 217 -2.79 -7.59 15.09
N ALA A 218 -2.43 -6.88 14.01
CA ALA A 218 -2.95 -5.55 13.70
C ALA A 218 -3.56 -5.50 12.30
N ILE A 219 -4.72 -4.86 12.16
CA ILE A 219 -5.40 -4.63 10.89
C ILE A 219 -5.57 -3.12 10.72
N PHE A 220 -5.05 -2.57 9.63
CA PHE A 220 -5.18 -1.16 9.30
C PHE A 220 -6.16 -1.01 8.13
N ILE A 221 -7.24 -0.28 8.35
CA ILE A 221 -8.21 0.08 7.31
C ILE A 221 -8.04 1.56 7.03
N THR A 222 -7.66 1.92 5.81
CA THR A 222 -7.35 3.29 5.45
C THR A 222 -7.78 3.61 4.02
N ASN A 223 -8.01 4.90 3.76
CA ASN A 223 -8.23 5.45 2.44
C ASN A 223 -6.94 6.07 1.86
N ILE A 224 -5.84 6.11 2.64
CA ILE A 224 -4.57 6.68 2.20
C ILE A 224 -3.95 5.80 1.11
N LYS A 225 -3.60 6.44 -0.01
CA LYS A 225 -2.72 5.86 -1.02
C LYS A 225 -1.29 6.27 -0.68
N PHE A 226 -0.47 5.32 -0.24
CA PHE A 226 0.90 5.60 0.24
C PHE A 226 1.79 6.24 -0.84
N GLU A 227 1.58 5.88 -2.10
CA GLU A 227 2.26 6.47 -3.25
C GLU A 227 2.02 7.99 -3.42
N ASN A 228 0.87 8.48 -2.96
CA ASN A 228 0.48 9.89 -3.09
C ASN A 228 1.00 10.78 -1.95
N VAL A 229 1.69 10.22 -0.95
CA VAL A 229 2.24 10.98 0.16
C VAL A 229 3.42 11.83 -0.31
N LYS A 230 3.32 13.16 -0.14
CA LYS A 230 4.31 14.11 -0.68
C LYS A 230 5.68 14.03 0.02
N SER A 231 5.70 13.84 1.33
CA SER A 231 6.94 13.76 2.11
C SER A 231 7.70 12.47 1.81
N LYS A 232 8.94 12.59 1.31
CA LYS A 232 9.83 11.44 1.06
C LYS A 232 10.05 10.62 2.34
N LYS A 233 10.40 11.31 3.44
CA LYS A 233 10.61 10.66 4.76
C LYS A 233 9.40 9.84 5.17
N MET A 234 8.20 10.39 5.02
CA MET A 234 6.96 9.70 5.37
C MET A 234 6.71 8.49 4.45
N ARG A 235 6.95 8.62 3.14
CA ARG A 235 6.85 7.48 2.21
C ARG A 235 7.80 6.34 2.60
N ASP A 236 9.05 6.65 2.95
CA ASP A 236 10.04 5.65 3.38
C ASP A 236 9.57 4.93 4.66
N HIS A 237 8.95 5.64 5.60
CA HIS A 237 8.36 5.06 6.81
C HIS A 237 7.16 4.17 6.49
N LEU A 238 6.25 4.62 5.64
CA LEU A 238 5.06 3.86 5.24
C LEU A 238 5.44 2.61 4.43
N ALA A 239 6.43 2.70 3.53
CA ALA A 239 6.98 1.55 2.82
C ALA A 239 7.57 0.51 3.78
N ALA A 240 8.21 0.96 4.87
CA ALA A 240 8.70 0.06 5.91
C ALA A 240 7.59 -0.62 6.70
N ILE A 241 6.43 0.00 6.90
CA ILE A 241 5.24 -0.63 7.48
C ILE A 241 4.62 -1.61 6.48
N GLU A 242 4.43 -1.17 5.23
CA GLU A 242 3.85 -1.99 4.16
C GLU A 242 4.63 -3.30 3.95
N SER A 243 5.97 -3.24 3.99
CA SER A 243 6.83 -4.44 3.87
C SER A 243 6.65 -5.46 5.00
N ARG A 244 6.01 -5.09 6.11
CA ARG A 244 5.71 -5.93 7.28
C ARG A 244 4.27 -6.41 7.35
N CYS A 245 3.42 -5.93 6.43
CA CYS A 245 2.00 -6.20 6.37
C CYS A 245 1.63 -6.92 5.09
N HIS A 246 0.58 -7.70 5.12
CA HIS A 246 -0.11 -8.11 3.90
C HIS A 246 -0.98 -6.95 3.40
N TYR A 247 -0.86 -6.61 2.13
CA TYR A 247 -1.56 -5.47 1.54
C TYR A 247 -2.73 -5.95 0.68
N ILE A 248 -3.94 -5.47 0.99
CA ILE A 248 -5.17 -5.79 0.27
C ILE A 248 -5.78 -4.49 -0.24
N CYS A 249 -5.94 -4.38 -1.56
CA CYS A 249 -6.58 -3.25 -2.19
C CYS A 249 -7.95 -3.65 -2.75
N LEU A 250 -9.01 -3.02 -2.24
CA LEU A 250 -10.39 -3.21 -2.72
C LEU A 250 -10.73 -2.10 -3.72
N LEU A 251 -10.16 -2.18 -4.92
CA LEU A 251 -10.49 -1.25 -6.03
C LEU A 251 -11.59 -1.83 -6.91
N TYR A 252 -12.49 -0.97 -7.39
CA TYR A 252 -13.50 -1.33 -8.39
C TYR A 252 -12.93 -1.38 -9.80
N THR A 253 -11.82 -0.65 -10.06
CA THR A 253 -11.16 -0.60 -11.37
C THR A 253 -9.70 -1.00 -11.26
N SER A 254 -9.24 -1.72 -12.25
CA SER A 254 -7.82 -2.01 -12.51
C SER A 254 -7.07 -0.76 -12.94
#